data_06f5ba9c83b24e7e82eb627b817f0b93
#
_entry.id   06f5ba9c83b24e7e82eb627b817f0b93
#
_cell.length_a   1.000
_cell.length_b   1.000
_cell.length_c   1.000
_cell.angle_alpha   90.00
_cell.angle_beta   90.00
_cell.angle_gamma   90.00
#
_symmetry.space_group_name_H-M   'P 1'
#
loop_
_entity.id
_entity.type
_entity.pdbx_description
1 polymer ?
#
loop_
_entity_poly.entity_id
_entity_poly.type
_entity_poly.pdbx_seq_one_letter_code
_entity_poly.pdbx_strand_id
1 'polypeptide(L)'
;MAETSEPSCCPAGSAGYLAADYATAGAFASFGEGAAKVDCYVSGDAAARCAVILAPDVWGWNSGRTRALADAFAARGFFALVPKVLDVGGGLEGGTDGDGLPPGFDMAGRRADFMEWIKKHPHAGHLDAKIGSLLAGIAAEKVAGVGFCWGGYFVAHLAAAGGARVSSIASAHPSIQIAGVHGEDAAALCRAVACPSLLLPAGNDDKALYGEEGSLVAALKEGNAASAMRVFPDVTHGWTTRGDITDAAVARDTQIALDLMLDFTEKHSAG
;
A
#
# COMPACT_ATOMS: atom_id res chain seq x y z
N MET A 1 -11.23 -15.39 28.93
CA MET A 1 -11.62 -14.27 28.04
C MET A 1 -10.43 -14.05 27.14
N ALA A 2 -10.55 -14.36 25.85
CA ALA A 2 -9.50 -14.05 24.89
C ALA A 2 -9.41 -12.52 24.79
N GLU A 3 -8.24 -11.94 25.09
CA GLU A 3 -7.96 -10.56 24.74
C GLU A 3 -8.09 -10.44 23.23
N THR A 4 -9.15 -9.77 22.79
CA THR A 4 -9.22 -9.32 21.39
C THR A 4 -8.14 -8.24 21.25
N SER A 5 -6.94 -8.63 20.85
CA SER A 5 -5.89 -7.67 20.51
C SER A 5 -6.44 -6.77 19.41
N GLU A 6 -6.44 -5.45 19.65
CA GLU A 6 -6.78 -4.49 18.59
C GLU A 6 -5.95 -4.78 17.33
N PRO A 7 -6.55 -4.69 16.13
CA PRO A 7 -5.85 -4.97 14.89
C PRO A 7 -4.60 -4.10 14.78
N SER A 8 -3.45 -4.74 14.59
CA SER A 8 -2.17 -4.05 14.43
C SER A 8 -1.85 -3.87 12.96
N CYS A 9 -1.45 -2.67 12.57
CA CYS A 9 -0.93 -2.41 11.24
C CYS A 9 0.44 -3.11 11.03
N CYS A 10 1.29 -3.12 12.06
CA CYS A 10 2.63 -3.69 12.01
C CYS A 10 2.77 -4.73 13.12
N PRO A 11 2.89 -6.02 12.81
CA PRO A 11 3.15 -7.06 13.80
C PRO A 11 4.54 -6.90 14.44
N ALA A 12 4.77 -7.55 15.58
CA ALA A 12 6.07 -7.56 16.23
C ALA A 12 7.16 -8.08 15.27
N GLY A 13 8.34 -7.47 15.29
CA GLY A 13 9.45 -7.80 14.40
C GLY A 13 9.35 -7.23 12.99
N SER A 14 8.40 -6.33 12.72
CA SER A 14 8.34 -5.60 11.45
C SER A 14 9.61 -4.79 11.19
N ALA A 15 10.01 -4.66 9.93
CA ALA A 15 11.12 -3.79 9.53
C ALA A 15 10.86 -2.33 9.95
N GLY A 16 11.85 -1.71 10.59
CA GLY A 16 11.79 -0.32 11.04
C GLY A 16 11.87 0.68 9.88
N TYR A 17 11.98 1.97 10.22
CA TYR A 17 12.22 3.01 9.22
C TYR A 17 13.54 2.74 8.47
N LEU A 18 13.51 2.99 7.17
CA LEU A 18 14.69 3.02 6.32
C LEU A 18 14.71 4.35 5.56
N ALA A 19 15.83 5.08 5.62
CA ALA A 19 16.01 6.26 4.80
C ALA A 19 16.15 5.89 3.33
N ALA A 20 15.59 6.70 2.43
CA ALA A 20 15.83 6.55 1.01
C ALA A 20 17.28 6.97 0.67
N ASP A 21 18.06 6.06 0.12
CA ASP A 21 19.48 6.24 -0.20
C ASP A 21 19.81 6.10 -1.70
N TYR A 22 18.81 6.28 -2.55
CA TYR A 22 18.91 6.13 -4.00
C TYR A 22 18.50 7.40 -4.74
N ALA A 23 19.01 7.57 -5.97
CA ALA A 23 18.58 8.63 -6.86
C ALA A 23 17.22 8.26 -7.49
N THR A 24 16.23 9.15 -7.35
CA THR A 24 14.91 8.99 -7.98
C THR A 24 14.95 9.43 -9.43
N ALA A 25 14.25 8.71 -10.32
CA ALA A 25 14.18 9.02 -11.75
C ALA A 25 12.98 9.94 -12.10
N GLY A 26 12.03 10.08 -11.19
CA GLY A 26 10.78 10.79 -11.43
C GLY A 26 10.78 12.26 -11.00
N ALA A 27 9.58 12.82 -10.93
CA ALA A 27 9.30 14.21 -10.56
C ALA A 27 8.16 14.30 -9.55
N PHE A 28 7.76 15.53 -9.19
CA PHE A 28 6.59 15.77 -8.35
C PHE A 28 5.46 16.37 -9.16
N ALA A 29 4.24 15.93 -8.87
CA ALA A 29 3.00 16.44 -9.45
C ALA A 29 1.92 16.53 -8.38
N SER A 30 0.85 17.30 -8.63
CA SER A 30 -0.30 17.40 -7.73
C SER A 30 -1.57 17.09 -8.48
N PHE A 31 -2.51 16.41 -7.81
CA PHE A 31 -3.83 16.04 -8.33
C PHE A 31 -4.91 16.63 -7.42
N GLY A 32 -6.00 17.14 -8.00
CA GLY A 32 -7.08 17.78 -7.26
C GLY A 32 -6.71 19.16 -6.67
N GLU A 33 -7.63 19.71 -5.89
CA GLU A 33 -7.51 21.04 -5.28
C GLU A 33 -8.01 21.05 -3.83
N GLY A 34 -7.63 22.07 -3.06
CA GLY A 34 -8.08 22.26 -1.69
C GLY A 34 -7.74 21.06 -0.79
N ALA A 35 -8.71 20.64 0.02
CA ALA A 35 -8.56 19.49 0.93
C ALA A 35 -8.41 18.15 0.20
N ALA A 36 -8.83 18.06 -1.05
CA ALA A 36 -8.72 16.88 -1.90
C ALA A 36 -7.40 16.85 -2.73
N LYS A 37 -6.54 17.88 -2.57
CA LYS A 37 -5.24 17.92 -3.24
C LYS A 37 -4.35 16.78 -2.74
N VAL A 38 -3.68 16.10 -3.68
CA VAL A 38 -2.71 15.04 -3.41
C VAL A 38 -1.42 15.37 -4.15
N ASP A 39 -0.36 15.61 -3.41
CA ASP A 39 0.98 15.68 -3.97
C ASP A 39 1.49 14.25 -4.19
N CYS A 40 2.12 13.99 -5.33
CA CYS A 40 2.62 12.69 -5.72
C CYS A 40 4.07 12.78 -6.20
N TYR A 41 4.86 11.77 -5.86
CA TYR A 41 6.00 11.42 -6.68
C TYR A 41 5.47 10.69 -7.91
N VAL A 42 5.91 11.09 -9.11
CA VAL A 42 5.48 10.48 -10.37
C VAL A 42 6.69 10.06 -11.19
N SER A 43 6.58 8.91 -11.85
CA SER A 43 7.64 8.36 -12.72
C SER A 43 7.02 7.70 -13.94
N GLY A 44 7.69 7.77 -15.09
CA GLY A 44 7.19 7.24 -16.36
C GLY A 44 6.40 8.25 -17.17
N ASP A 45 5.80 7.77 -18.25
CA ASP A 45 5.04 8.58 -19.20
C ASP A 45 3.58 8.76 -18.75
N ALA A 46 3.15 9.99 -18.54
CA ALA A 46 1.76 10.31 -18.17
C ALA A 46 0.74 9.92 -19.27
N ALA A 47 1.19 9.68 -20.50
CA ALA A 47 0.38 9.16 -21.60
C ALA A 47 0.34 7.62 -21.62
N ALA A 48 0.98 6.93 -20.70
CA ALA A 48 0.92 5.47 -20.59
C ALA A 48 -0.53 4.99 -20.48
N ARG A 49 -0.83 3.85 -21.11
CA ARG A 49 -2.17 3.28 -21.12
C ARG A 49 -2.68 2.88 -19.73
N CYS A 50 -1.77 2.48 -18.86
CA CYS A 50 -2.06 2.13 -17.48
C CYS A 50 -1.22 2.96 -16.50
N ALA A 51 -1.88 3.51 -15.48
CA ALA A 51 -1.22 4.11 -14.33
C ALA A 51 -1.20 3.14 -13.15
N VAL A 52 -0.16 3.24 -12.31
CA VAL A 52 -0.03 2.44 -11.08
C VAL A 52 0.10 3.38 -9.89
N ILE A 53 -0.82 3.29 -8.95
CA ILE A 53 -0.76 4.03 -7.68
C ILE A 53 -0.11 3.14 -6.64
N LEU A 54 1.11 3.49 -6.20
CA LEU A 54 1.83 2.79 -5.15
C LEU A 54 1.55 3.46 -3.80
N ALA A 55 0.63 2.91 -3.03
CA ALA A 55 0.28 3.42 -1.71
C ALA A 55 1.34 3.03 -0.67
N PRO A 56 1.95 4.02 0.02
CA PRO A 56 3.07 3.76 0.94
C PRO A 56 2.61 3.05 2.21
N ASP A 57 3.60 2.60 2.99
CA ASP A 57 3.39 2.19 4.36
C ASP A 57 3.27 3.39 5.32
N VAL A 58 3.11 3.11 6.61
CA VAL A 58 2.94 4.13 7.66
C VAL A 58 4.10 5.13 7.79
N TRP A 59 5.25 4.86 7.19
CA TRP A 59 6.40 5.76 7.17
C TRP A 59 6.34 6.79 6.03
N GLY A 60 5.30 6.72 5.20
CA GLY A 60 4.98 7.71 4.19
C GLY A 60 5.67 7.52 2.84
N TRP A 61 5.41 8.45 1.96
CA TRP A 61 5.70 8.40 0.53
C TRP A 61 7.20 8.50 0.16
N ASN A 62 8.06 8.79 1.11
CA ASN A 62 9.52 8.93 0.93
C ASN A 62 10.30 8.06 1.92
N SER A 63 9.77 6.90 2.33
CA SER A 63 10.49 5.97 3.18
C SER A 63 10.99 4.77 2.37
N GLY A 64 12.17 4.28 2.76
CA GLY A 64 12.76 3.09 2.16
C GLY A 64 12.83 3.16 0.63
N ARG A 65 12.46 2.08 -0.02
CA ARG A 65 12.52 1.92 -1.48
C ARG A 65 11.23 2.28 -2.22
N THR A 66 10.26 2.91 -1.57
CA THR A 66 8.92 3.12 -2.14
C THR A 66 8.96 3.82 -3.50
N ARG A 67 9.77 4.89 -3.64
CA ARG A 67 9.92 5.61 -4.92
C ARG A 67 10.75 4.82 -5.95
N ALA A 68 11.74 4.01 -5.51
CA ALA A 68 12.48 3.13 -6.42
C ALA A 68 11.59 2.02 -6.99
N LEU A 69 10.63 1.50 -6.20
CA LEU A 69 9.62 0.58 -6.69
C LEU A 69 8.72 1.24 -7.75
N ALA A 70 8.35 2.51 -7.57
CA ALA A 70 7.61 3.26 -8.60
C ALA A 70 8.45 3.44 -9.88
N ASP A 71 9.74 3.73 -9.76
CA ASP A 71 10.64 3.82 -10.91
C ASP A 71 10.75 2.47 -11.65
N ALA A 72 10.71 1.35 -10.92
CA ALA A 72 10.68 0.02 -11.55
C ALA A 72 9.39 -0.23 -12.34
N PHE A 73 8.22 0.21 -11.85
CA PHE A 73 6.97 0.18 -12.61
C PHE A 73 7.05 1.08 -13.85
N ALA A 74 7.63 2.27 -13.71
CA ALA A 74 7.84 3.20 -14.84
C ALA A 74 8.75 2.59 -15.92
N ALA A 75 9.79 1.88 -15.52
CA ALA A 75 10.69 1.17 -16.46
C ALA A 75 9.97 0.04 -17.23
N ARG A 76 8.84 -0.49 -16.71
CA ARG A 76 7.96 -1.46 -17.40
C ARG A 76 6.89 -0.78 -18.26
N GLY A 77 6.92 0.55 -18.40
CA GLY A 77 6.02 1.31 -19.26
C GLY A 77 4.72 1.79 -18.60
N PHE A 78 4.63 1.73 -17.28
CA PHE A 78 3.52 2.30 -16.53
C PHE A 78 3.75 3.77 -16.18
N PHE A 79 2.68 4.53 -15.98
CA PHE A 79 2.76 5.80 -15.26
C PHE A 79 2.60 5.53 -13.77
N ALA A 80 3.69 5.59 -13.02
CA ALA A 80 3.72 5.23 -11.60
C ALA A 80 3.60 6.47 -10.71
N LEU A 81 2.76 6.37 -9.66
CA LEU A 81 2.51 7.46 -8.71
C LEU A 81 2.66 6.96 -7.27
N VAL A 82 3.40 7.68 -6.42
CA VAL A 82 3.41 7.48 -4.96
C VAL A 82 2.74 8.69 -4.32
N PRO A 83 1.50 8.56 -3.81
CA PRO A 83 0.75 9.67 -3.26
C PRO A 83 1.16 9.99 -1.82
N LYS A 84 1.19 11.28 -1.47
CA LYS A 84 1.27 11.80 -0.11
C LYS A 84 -0.11 11.76 0.52
N VAL A 85 -0.39 10.78 1.36
CA VAL A 85 -1.75 10.51 1.86
C VAL A 85 -1.85 10.39 3.38
N LEU A 86 -0.72 10.43 4.09
CA LEU A 86 -0.65 10.35 5.53
C LEU A 86 -0.40 11.73 6.19
N ASP A 87 -0.79 12.79 5.53
CA ASP A 87 -0.47 14.20 5.84
C ASP A 87 -1.57 14.92 6.63
N VAL A 88 -2.11 14.28 7.65
CA VAL A 88 -3.19 14.89 8.48
C VAL A 88 -2.66 15.77 9.58
N GLY A 89 -2.06 16.80 9.50
CA GLY A 89 -1.62 17.79 10.48
C GLY A 89 -1.70 17.42 11.98
N GLY A 90 -0.67 17.72 12.75
CA GLY A 90 -0.58 17.60 14.24
C GLY A 90 -0.21 16.20 14.79
N GLY A 91 0.49 16.15 15.87
CA GLY A 91 0.80 14.91 16.59
C GLY A 91 2.06 14.19 16.14
N LEU A 92 1.94 13.06 15.48
CA LEU A 92 3.07 12.23 15.06
C LEU A 92 3.50 12.46 13.60
N GLU A 93 2.86 13.38 12.91
CA GLU A 93 3.29 13.76 11.58
C GLU A 93 4.67 14.41 11.66
N GLY A 94 5.39 14.29 10.60
CA GLY A 94 6.74 14.83 10.53
C GLY A 94 7.72 13.79 10.01
N GLY A 95 7.18 12.75 9.37
CA GLY A 95 7.95 11.84 8.54
C GLY A 95 8.68 12.58 7.44
N THR A 96 9.34 11.88 6.57
CA THR A 96 10.11 12.49 5.49
C THR A 96 9.18 13.30 4.58
N ASP A 97 9.48 14.58 4.40
CA ASP A 97 8.66 15.53 3.64
C ASP A 97 7.25 15.79 4.25
N GLY A 98 7.09 15.57 5.55
CA GLY A 98 5.84 15.85 6.26
C GLY A 98 4.74 14.83 6.02
N ASP A 99 5.08 13.61 5.66
CA ASP A 99 4.16 12.49 5.44
C ASP A 99 4.57 11.27 6.27
N GLY A 100 3.61 10.59 6.87
CA GLY A 100 3.85 9.38 7.65
C GLY A 100 4.49 9.62 9.04
N LEU A 101 4.93 8.54 9.66
CA LEU A 101 5.59 8.56 10.96
C LEU A 101 7.00 9.14 10.87
N PRO A 102 7.46 9.84 11.92
CA PRO A 102 8.84 10.34 11.96
C PRO A 102 9.86 9.18 12.05
N PRO A 103 11.06 9.33 11.44
CA PRO A 103 12.06 8.26 11.33
C PRO A 103 12.43 7.54 12.62
N GLY A 104 12.45 8.23 13.74
CA GLY A 104 12.80 7.67 15.06
C GLY A 104 11.61 7.17 15.87
N PHE A 105 10.40 7.02 15.27
CA PHE A 105 9.21 6.61 16.02
C PHE A 105 9.33 5.18 16.57
N ASP A 106 9.20 5.04 17.88
CA ASP A 106 9.19 3.73 18.57
C ASP A 106 7.80 3.09 18.50
N MET A 107 7.58 2.27 17.49
CA MET A 107 6.31 1.56 17.26
C MET A 107 5.91 0.63 18.42
N ALA A 108 6.88 0.04 19.10
CA ALA A 108 6.62 -0.89 20.20
C ALA A 108 6.30 -0.16 21.50
N GLY A 109 7.12 0.83 21.87
CA GLY A 109 6.97 1.59 23.11
C GLY A 109 5.86 2.64 23.06
N ARG A 110 5.45 3.08 21.86
CA ARG A 110 4.45 4.14 21.65
C ARG A 110 3.22 3.65 20.84
N ARG A 111 2.83 2.40 21.07
CA ARG A 111 1.70 1.80 20.34
C ARG A 111 0.39 2.60 20.46
N ALA A 112 0.09 3.14 21.64
CA ALA A 112 -1.13 3.94 21.85
C ALA A 112 -1.11 5.21 21.00
N ASP A 113 0.02 5.93 20.95
CA ASP A 113 0.18 7.13 20.13
C ASP A 113 0.04 6.80 18.63
N PHE A 114 0.62 5.68 18.19
CA PHE A 114 0.46 5.18 16.83
C PHE A 114 -1.01 4.92 16.49
N MET A 115 -1.76 4.25 17.37
CA MET A 115 -3.18 3.95 17.15
C MET A 115 -4.02 5.23 17.08
N GLU A 116 -3.75 6.22 17.93
CA GLU A 116 -4.42 7.53 17.86
C GLU A 116 -4.06 8.31 16.60
N TRP A 117 -2.83 8.16 16.12
CA TRP A 117 -2.42 8.79 14.87
C TRP A 117 -3.08 8.13 13.66
N ILE A 118 -3.11 6.79 13.58
CA ILE A 118 -3.68 6.08 12.44
C ILE A 118 -5.20 6.34 12.30
N LYS A 119 -5.93 6.55 13.41
CA LYS A 119 -7.34 6.92 13.40
C LYS A 119 -7.64 8.22 12.65
N LYS A 120 -6.65 9.06 12.42
CA LYS A 120 -6.80 10.31 11.66
C LYS A 120 -6.80 10.10 10.13
N HIS A 121 -6.57 8.87 9.67
CA HIS A 121 -6.49 8.52 8.25
C HIS A 121 -7.62 7.57 7.81
N PRO A 122 -8.91 7.86 8.12
CA PRO A 122 -10.02 7.03 7.68
C PRO A 122 -10.22 7.17 6.17
N HIS A 123 -10.88 6.19 5.56
CA HIS A 123 -11.34 6.36 4.18
C HIS A 123 -12.36 7.49 4.09
N ALA A 124 -13.46 7.39 4.83
CA ALA A 124 -14.51 8.39 4.81
C ALA A 124 -14.04 9.77 5.31
N GLY A 125 -14.21 10.79 4.52
CA GLY A 125 -13.89 12.17 4.85
C GLY A 125 -12.39 12.54 4.76
N HIS A 126 -11.50 11.58 4.45
CA HIS A 126 -10.08 11.87 4.25
C HIS A 126 -9.52 11.24 2.96
N LEU A 127 -9.52 9.90 2.85
CA LEU A 127 -8.93 9.25 1.68
C LEU A 127 -9.87 9.24 0.47
N ASP A 128 -11.18 9.23 0.66
CA ASP A 128 -12.18 9.21 -0.41
C ASP A 128 -12.01 10.36 -1.39
N ALA A 129 -11.86 11.60 -0.89
CA ALA A 129 -11.63 12.77 -1.72
C ALA A 129 -10.29 12.72 -2.45
N LYS A 130 -9.23 12.22 -1.78
CA LYS A 130 -7.89 12.05 -2.37
C LYS A 130 -7.89 10.98 -3.47
N ILE A 131 -8.53 9.82 -3.23
CA ILE A 131 -8.73 8.77 -4.23
C ILE A 131 -9.51 9.31 -5.44
N GLY A 132 -10.59 10.05 -5.19
CA GLY A 132 -11.36 10.71 -6.25
C GLY A 132 -10.50 11.66 -7.10
N SER A 133 -9.65 12.48 -6.47
CA SER A 133 -8.74 13.39 -7.17
C SER A 133 -7.70 12.66 -8.02
N LEU A 134 -7.12 11.57 -7.50
CA LEU A 134 -6.18 10.73 -8.26
C LEU A 134 -6.87 10.11 -9.47
N LEU A 135 -8.03 9.47 -9.27
CA LEU A 135 -8.79 8.86 -10.36
C LEU A 135 -9.23 9.88 -11.42
N ALA A 136 -9.63 11.07 -11.02
CA ALA A 136 -10.04 12.14 -11.95
C ALA A 136 -8.87 12.74 -12.73
N GLY A 137 -7.71 12.90 -12.08
CA GLY A 137 -6.55 13.57 -12.66
C GLY A 137 -5.62 12.67 -13.48
N ILE A 138 -5.71 11.35 -13.30
CA ILE A 138 -4.94 10.36 -14.09
C ILE A 138 -5.62 10.19 -15.46
N ALA A 139 -4.87 10.46 -16.55
CA ALA A 139 -5.39 10.33 -17.90
C ALA A 139 -5.44 8.88 -18.43
N ALA A 140 -4.65 7.97 -17.85
CA ALA A 140 -4.58 6.58 -18.24
C ALA A 140 -5.96 5.90 -18.27
N GLU A 141 -6.20 5.04 -19.25
CA GLU A 141 -7.45 4.28 -19.42
C GLU A 141 -7.67 3.33 -18.23
N LYS A 142 -6.61 2.67 -17.79
CA LYS A 142 -6.60 1.74 -16.66
C LYS A 142 -5.76 2.27 -15.51
N VAL A 143 -6.15 1.92 -14.30
CA VAL A 143 -5.41 2.19 -13.07
C VAL A 143 -5.20 0.87 -12.35
N ALA A 144 -4.00 0.64 -11.84
CA ALA A 144 -3.74 -0.45 -10.90
C ALA A 144 -3.31 0.14 -9.54
N GLY A 145 -3.49 -0.62 -8.47
CA GLY A 145 -3.04 -0.25 -7.14
C GLY A 145 -1.96 -1.20 -6.64
N VAL A 146 -0.90 -0.67 -6.03
CA VAL A 146 0.09 -1.46 -5.29
C VAL A 146 0.19 -0.90 -3.89
N GLY A 147 -0.08 -1.71 -2.85
CA GLY A 147 -0.09 -1.26 -1.46
C GLY A 147 0.99 -1.94 -0.62
N PHE A 148 1.61 -1.18 0.26
CA PHE A 148 2.58 -1.68 1.23
C PHE A 148 2.06 -1.46 2.64
N CYS A 149 1.96 -2.50 3.46
CA CYS A 149 1.47 -2.37 4.83
C CYS A 149 0.07 -1.69 4.87
N TRP A 150 -0.03 -0.54 5.50
CA TRP A 150 -1.23 0.33 5.50
C TRP A 150 -1.73 0.65 4.09
N GLY A 151 -0.84 0.74 3.11
CA GLY A 151 -1.20 0.93 1.71
C GLY A 151 -2.12 -0.16 1.15
N GLY A 152 -2.14 -1.35 1.75
CA GLY A 152 -3.12 -2.40 1.42
C GLY A 152 -4.58 -1.96 1.68
N TYR A 153 -4.82 -1.27 2.79
CA TYR A 153 -6.12 -0.65 3.08
C TYR A 153 -6.48 0.42 2.04
N PHE A 154 -5.53 1.30 1.70
CA PHE A 154 -5.74 2.32 0.68
C PHE A 154 -6.11 1.73 -0.69
N VAL A 155 -5.36 0.73 -1.19
CA VAL A 155 -5.65 0.17 -2.53
C VAL A 155 -6.91 -0.68 -2.57
N ALA A 156 -7.35 -1.26 -1.44
CA ALA A 156 -8.65 -1.91 -1.37
C ALA A 156 -9.79 -0.89 -1.56
N HIS A 157 -9.71 0.27 -0.94
CA HIS A 157 -10.65 1.38 -1.17
C HIS A 157 -10.55 1.97 -2.58
N LEU A 158 -9.32 2.11 -3.11
CA LEU A 158 -9.12 2.53 -4.51
C LEU A 158 -9.86 1.59 -5.48
N ALA A 159 -9.76 0.29 -5.27
CA ALA A 159 -10.43 -0.70 -6.12
C ALA A 159 -11.96 -0.66 -5.97
N ALA A 160 -12.46 -0.53 -4.74
CA ALA A 160 -13.90 -0.43 -4.47
C ALA A 160 -14.50 0.86 -5.08
N ALA A 161 -13.76 1.99 -5.05
CA ALA A 161 -14.21 3.27 -5.60
C ALA A 161 -14.05 3.37 -7.12
N GLY A 162 -12.99 2.77 -7.68
CA GLY A 162 -12.60 2.93 -9.09
C GLY A 162 -13.36 2.07 -10.08
N GLY A 163 -14.13 1.09 -9.60
CA GLY A 163 -14.93 0.19 -10.43
C GLY A 163 -14.12 -0.46 -11.55
N ALA A 164 -14.69 -0.56 -12.75
CA ALA A 164 -14.06 -1.21 -13.91
C ALA A 164 -12.78 -0.51 -14.42
N ARG A 165 -12.50 0.72 -13.96
CA ARG A 165 -11.28 1.42 -14.31
C ARG A 165 -10.06 0.88 -13.55
N VAL A 166 -10.27 0.35 -12.33
CA VAL A 166 -9.19 -0.30 -11.57
C VAL A 166 -9.05 -1.73 -12.05
N SER A 167 -7.96 -2.01 -12.75
CA SER A 167 -7.71 -3.28 -13.43
C SER A 167 -7.21 -4.39 -12.51
N SER A 168 -6.46 -4.02 -11.46
CA SER A 168 -5.93 -4.94 -10.47
C SER A 168 -5.41 -4.22 -9.24
N ILE A 169 -5.27 -4.93 -8.12
CA ILE A 169 -4.49 -4.48 -6.98
C ILE A 169 -3.49 -5.55 -6.54
N ALA A 170 -2.35 -5.12 -6.02
CA ALA A 170 -1.38 -5.98 -5.34
C ALA A 170 -1.01 -5.40 -3.98
N SER A 171 -0.74 -6.24 -2.98
CA SER A 171 -0.29 -5.76 -1.67
C SER A 171 0.78 -6.65 -1.11
N ALA A 172 1.95 -6.07 -0.79
CA ALA A 172 2.99 -6.73 -0.03
C ALA A 172 2.87 -6.41 1.46
N HIS A 173 3.04 -7.44 2.31
CA HIS A 173 2.83 -7.34 3.77
C HIS A 173 1.59 -6.49 4.13
N PRO A 174 0.39 -6.90 3.68
CA PRO A 174 -0.81 -6.09 3.74
C PRO A 174 -1.28 -5.83 5.18
N SER A 175 -1.92 -4.68 5.40
CA SER A 175 -2.60 -4.33 6.66
C SER A 175 -4.03 -3.84 6.40
N ILE A 176 -4.81 -4.59 5.62
CA ILE A 176 -6.21 -4.25 5.29
C ILE A 176 -7.08 -4.28 6.56
N GLN A 177 -6.74 -5.10 7.56
CA GLN A 177 -7.42 -5.16 8.85
C GLN A 177 -7.48 -3.82 9.59
N ILE A 178 -6.68 -2.84 9.19
CA ILE A 178 -6.73 -1.49 9.75
C ILE A 178 -8.11 -0.82 9.52
N ALA A 179 -8.89 -1.29 8.57
CA ALA A 179 -10.29 -0.94 8.38
C ALA A 179 -11.07 -1.00 9.72
N GLY A 180 -10.81 -2.02 10.56
CA GLY A 180 -11.44 -2.16 11.88
C GLY A 180 -11.12 -1.01 12.84
N VAL A 181 -9.98 -0.34 12.72
CA VAL A 181 -9.62 0.85 13.51
C VAL A 181 -10.53 2.03 13.17
N HIS A 182 -11.03 2.06 11.94
CA HIS A 182 -11.96 3.08 11.44
C HIS A 182 -13.43 2.66 11.53
N GLY A 183 -13.72 1.52 12.20
CA GLY A 183 -15.09 1.01 12.35
C GLY A 183 -15.64 0.33 11.09
N GLU A 184 -14.78 -0.02 10.13
CA GLU A 184 -15.14 -0.69 8.89
C GLU A 184 -14.95 -2.21 9.02
N ASP A 185 -15.75 -2.99 8.28
CA ASP A 185 -15.55 -4.43 8.13
C ASP A 185 -14.53 -4.72 7.02
N ALA A 186 -13.33 -5.14 7.39
CA ALA A 186 -12.26 -5.44 6.46
C ALA A 186 -12.62 -6.54 5.45
N ALA A 187 -13.40 -7.54 5.87
CA ALA A 187 -13.84 -8.61 4.98
C ALA A 187 -14.91 -8.11 3.99
N ALA A 188 -15.82 -7.23 4.42
CA ALA A 188 -16.76 -6.58 3.52
C ALA A 188 -16.06 -5.69 2.50
N LEU A 189 -15.03 -4.92 2.93
CA LEU A 189 -14.18 -4.14 2.03
C LEU A 189 -13.50 -5.05 0.99
N CYS A 190 -12.90 -6.17 1.42
CA CYS A 190 -12.27 -7.14 0.51
C CYS A 190 -13.28 -7.72 -0.50
N ARG A 191 -14.51 -8.07 -0.08
CA ARG A 191 -15.55 -8.54 -0.99
C ARG A 191 -16.00 -7.51 -2.02
N ALA A 192 -15.90 -6.22 -1.68
CA ALA A 192 -16.23 -5.13 -2.60
C ALA A 192 -15.16 -4.90 -3.69
N VAL A 193 -13.98 -5.50 -3.56
CA VAL A 193 -12.91 -5.43 -4.57
C VAL A 193 -13.27 -6.32 -5.75
N ALA A 194 -13.77 -5.73 -6.83
CA ALA A 194 -14.22 -6.45 -8.01
C ALA A 194 -13.10 -6.82 -9.01
N CYS A 195 -11.91 -6.26 -8.87
CA CYS A 195 -10.77 -6.58 -9.72
C CYS A 195 -9.89 -7.70 -9.12
N PRO A 196 -9.08 -8.40 -9.94
CA PRO A 196 -8.09 -9.35 -9.46
C PRO A 196 -7.15 -8.73 -8.43
N SER A 197 -6.84 -9.47 -7.35
CA SER A 197 -6.01 -9.02 -6.25
C SER A 197 -4.86 -10.00 -6.00
N LEU A 198 -3.65 -9.49 -5.74
CA LEU A 198 -2.48 -10.28 -5.36
C LEU A 198 -2.03 -9.90 -3.95
N LEU A 199 -2.04 -10.86 -3.02
CA LEU A 199 -1.51 -10.66 -1.67
C LEU A 199 -0.17 -11.36 -1.49
N LEU A 200 0.80 -10.65 -0.92
CA LEU A 200 2.15 -11.12 -0.66
C LEU A 200 2.49 -10.93 0.84
N PRO A 201 1.88 -11.74 1.74
CA PRO A 201 2.14 -11.63 3.17
C PRO A 201 3.53 -12.12 3.55
N ALA A 202 4.09 -11.54 4.62
CA ALA A 202 5.33 -11.96 5.27
C ALA A 202 5.11 -13.13 6.23
N GLY A 203 6.21 -13.74 6.69
CA GLY A 203 6.16 -14.88 7.62
C GLY A 203 5.55 -14.55 8.99
N ASN A 204 5.64 -13.29 9.43
CA ASN A 204 5.06 -12.80 10.70
C ASN A 204 3.72 -12.07 10.54
N ASP A 205 3.15 -11.98 9.33
CA ASP A 205 1.78 -11.49 9.15
C ASP A 205 0.76 -12.46 9.74
N ASP A 206 -0.40 -11.95 10.15
CA ASP A 206 -1.45 -12.75 10.78
C ASP A 206 -1.99 -13.82 9.81
N LYS A 207 -1.69 -15.08 10.09
CA LYS A 207 -2.11 -16.22 9.27
C LYS A 207 -3.63 -16.42 9.23
N ALA A 208 -4.36 -16.01 10.28
CA ALA A 208 -5.83 -16.07 10.30
C ALA A 208 -6.45 -15.09 9.30
N LEU A 209 -5.74 -14.01 8.96
CA LEU A 209 -6.16 -13.01 7.96
C LEU A 209 -5.57 -13.30 6.58
N TYR A 210 -4.27 -13.64 6.51
CA TYR A 210 -3.47 -13.65 5.28
C TYR A 210 -2.81 -14.99 4.96
N GLY A 211 -3.12 -16.07 5.71
CA GLY A 211 -2.71 -17.44 5.35
C GLY A 211 -3.51 -17.98 4.16
N GLU A 212 -3.23 -19.20 3.72
CA GLU A 212 -3.93 -19.84 2.60
C GLU A 212 -5.46 -19.90 2.80
N GLU A 213 -5.90 -20.13 4.04
CA GLU A 213 -7.31 -20.12 4.46
C GLU A 213 -7.68 -18.81 5.21
N GLY A 214 -6.86 -17.77 5.06
CA GLY A 214 -7.05 -16.51 5.76
C GLY A 214 -8.34 -15.80 5.35
N SER A 215 -9.03 -15.21 6.33
CA SER A 215 -10.36 -14.64 6.12
C SER A 215 -10.40 -13.51 5.08
N LEU A 216 -9.36 -12.67 5.02
CA LEU A 216 -9.28 -11.59 4.02
C LEU A 216 -8.88 -12.10 2.63
N VAL A 217 -8.07 -13.17 2.57
CA VAL A 217 -7.77 -13.87 1.31
C VAL A 217 -9.03 -14.49 0.71
N ALA A 218 -9.82 -15.16 1.55
CA ALA A 218 -11.12 -15.74 1.14
C ALA A 218 -12.08 -14.65 0.64
N ALA A 219 -12.20 -13.54 1.39
CA ALA A 219 -13.07 -12.43 1.01
C ALA A 219 -12.66 -11.77 -0.32
N LEU A 220 -11.36 -11.61 -0.59
CA LEU A 220 -10.89 -11.11 -1.91
C LEU A 220 -11.20 -12.09 -3.05
N LYS A 221 -11.11 -13.41 -2.80
CA LYS A 221 -11.48 -14.44 -3.79
C LYS A 221 -12.99 -14.48 -4.02
N GLU A 222 -13.80 -14.20 -3.01
CA GLU A 222 -15.25 -13.99 -3.17
C GLU A 222 -15.57 -12.77 -4.06
N GLY A 223 -14.84 -11.67 -3.87
CA GLY A 223 -14.96 -10.47 -4.70
C GLY A 223 -14.49 -10.70 -6.14
N ASN A 224 -13.39 -11.42 -6.34
CA ASN A 224 -12.88 -11.82 -7.64
C ASN A 224 -12.09 -13.13 -7.57
N ALA A 225 -12.58 -14.16 -8.26
CA ALA A 225 -11.99 -15.51 -8.26
C ALA A 225 -10.57 -15.59 -8.86
N ALA A 226 -10.12 -14.58 -9.62
CA ALA A 226 -8.77 -14.49 -10.14
C ALA A 226 -7.77 -13.93 -9.11
N SER A 227 -8.23 -13.61 -7.89
CA SER A 227 -7.35 -13.17 -6.81
C SER A 227 -6.44 -14.31 -6.35
N ALA A 228 -5.17 -13.96 -6.07
CA ALA A 228 -4.11 -14.88 -5.73
C ALA A 228 -3.33 -14.41 -4.48
N MET A 229 -2.60 -15.33 -3.88
CA MET A 229 -1.67 -15.00 -2.80
C MET A 229 -0.42 -15.88 -2.85
N ARG A 230 0.67 -15.34 -2.30
CA ARG A 230 1.91 -16.08 -2.06
C ARG A 230 2.56 -15.60 -0.76
N VAL A 231 2.74 -16.51 0.19
CA VAL A 231 3.44 -16.21 1.45
C VAL A 231 4.94 -16.15 1.23
N PHE A 232 5.60 -15.21 1.91
CA PHE A 232 7.05 -15.07 2.00
C PHE A 232 7.51 -15.39 3.45
N PRO A 233 7.76 -16.66 3.77
CA PRO A 233 7.94 -17.09 5.16
C PRO A 233 9.27 -16.66 5.79
N ASP A 234 10.27 -16.36 4.96
CA ASP A 234 11.65 -16.06 5.39
C ASP A 234 11.89 -14.57 5.69
N VAL A 235 10.88 -13.73 5.46
CA VAL A 235 10.96 -12.28 5.67
C VAL A 235 9.90 -11.78 6.65
N THR A 236 10.11 -10.60 7.23
CA THR A 236 9.19 -9.97 8.17
C THR A 236 8.44 -8.81 7.54
N HIS A 237 7.28 -8.45 8.10
CA HIS A 237 6.45 -7.34 7.63
C HIS A 237 7.29 -6.07 7.36
N GLY A 238 7.09 -5.45 6.21
CA GLY A 238 7.86 -4.28 5.77
C GLY A 238 9.05 -4.58 4.86
N TRP A 239 9.35 -5.87 4.56
CA TRP A 239 10.56 -6.25 3.83
C TRP A 239 10.70 -5.61 2.46
N THR A 240 9.62 -5.47 1.70
CA THR A 240 9.69 -4.94 0.32
C THR A 240 10.13 -3.49 0.28
N THR A 241 9.69 -2.69 1.23
CA THR A 241 10.00 -1.25 1.29
C THR A 241 11.20 -0.93 2.17
N ARG A 242 11.41 -1.67 3.28
CA ARG A 242 12.37 -1.31 4.33
C ARG A 242 13.27 -2.44 4.80
N GLY A 243 13.10 -3.67 4.31
CA GLY A 243 13.98 -4.78 4.69
C GLY A 243 15.43 -4.52 4.32
N ASP A 244 16.35 -5.08 5.10
CA ASP A 244 17.79 -4.99 4.85
C ASP A 244 18.17 -5.90 3.65
N ILE A 245 18.38 -5.30 2.49
CA ILE A 245 18.77 -6.03 1.27
C ILE A 245 20.23 -6.49 1.25
N THR A 246 21.01 -6.22 2.29
CA THR A 246 22.31 -6.89 2.49
C THR A 246 22.12 -8.33 2.97
N ASP A 247 20.95 -8.65 3.55
CA ASP A 247 20.51 -10.02 3.78
C ASP A 247 20.05 -10.66 2.46
N ALA A 248 20.65 -11.78 2.11
CA ALA A 248 20.40 -12.46 0.84
C ALA A 248 18.95 -12.98 0.69
N ALA A 249 18.30 -13.37 1.79
CA ALA A 249 16.90 -13.81 1.77
C ALA A 249 15.97 -12.62 1.51
N VAL A 250 16.20 -11.50 2.21
CA VAL A 250 15.43 -10.25 2.00
C VAL A 250 15.61 -9.72 0.58
N ALA A 251 16.85 -9.68 0.06
CA ALA A 251 17.14 -9.23 -1.30
C ALA A 251 16.41 -10.09 -2.35
N ARG A 252 16.54 -11.42 -2.22
CA ARG A 252 15.87 -12.39 -3.10
C ARG A 252 14.36 -12.19 -3.08
N ASP A 253 13.76 -12.16 -1.90
CA ASP A 253 12.31 -12.14 -1.76
C ASP A 253 11.72 -10.77 -2.14
N THR A 254 12.47 -9.68 -1.92
CA THR A 254 12.09 -8.34 -2.41
C THR A 254 12.04 -8.32 -3.95
N GLN A 255 13.03 -8.90 -4.63
CA GLN A 255 13.03 -8.96 -6.09
C GLN A 255 11.88 -9.84 -6.61
N ILE A 256 11.68 -11.02 -6.01
CA ILE A 256 10.57 -11.92 -6.40
C ILE A 256 9.21 -11.22 -6.21
N ALA A 257 9.03 -10.51 -5.10
CA ALA A 257 7.78 -9.77 -4.84
C ALA A 257 7.56 -8.66 -5.87
N LEU A 258 8.62 -7.91 -6.21
CA LEU A 258 8.56 -6.88 -7.26
C LEU A 258 8.16 -7.48 -8.61
N ASP A 259 8.81 -8.55 -9.03
CA ASP A 259 8.52 -9.22 -10.31
C ASP A 259 7.07 -9.72 -10.35
N LEU A 260 6.58 -10.33 -9.27
CA LEU A 260 5.19 -10.78 -9.17
C LEU A 260 4.19 -9.63 -9.26
N MET A 261 4.45 -8.49 -8.60
CA MET A 261 3.57 -7.31 -8.67
C MET A 261 3.58 -6.70 -10.08
N LEU A 262 4.73 -6.61 -10.73
CA LEU A 262 4.89 -6.13 -12.10
C LEU A 262 4.11 -7.01 -13.09
N ASP A 263 4.39 -8.32 -13.09
CA ASP A 263 3.76 -9.28 -14.01
C ASP A 263 2.25 -9.37 -13.80
N PHE A 264 1.79 -9.33 -12.54
CA PHE A 264 0.37 -9.33 -12.20
C PHE A 264 -0.33 -8.07 -12.73
N THR A 265 0.29 -6.91 -12.52
CA THR A 265 -0.24 -5.63 -13.03
C THR A 265 -0.30 -5.63 -14.56
N GLU A 266 0.78 -6.04 -15.23
CA GLU A 266 0.86 -6.11 -16.68
C GLU A 266 -0.23 -7.03 -17.27
N LYS A 267 -0.35 -8.24 -16.71
CA LYS A 267 -1.36 -9.23 -17.13
C LYS A 267 -2.79 -8.67 -17.09
N HIS A 268 -3.13 -7.91 -16.04
CA HIS A 268 -4.50 -7.44 -15.83
C HIS A 268 -4.78 -6.04 -16.39
N SER A 269 -3.76 -5.33 -16.90
CA SER A 269 -3.91 -4.03 -17.59
C SER A 269 -3.87 -4.13 -19.11
N ALA A 270 -3.52 -5.29 -19.68
CA ALA A 270 -3.37 -5.49 -21.12
C ALA A 270 -4.70 -5.66 -21.89
N GLY A 271 -5.85 -5.66 -21.20
CA GLY A 271 -7.19 -5.87 -21.77
C GLY A 271 -7.92 -4.60 -22.14
#